data_e478b018d213edf0906985e0b170e4e5
#
_entry.id   e478b018d213edf0906985e0b170e4e5
#
_cell.length_a   1.000
_cell.length_b   1.000
_cell.length_c   1.000
_cell.angle_alpha   90.00
_cell.angle_beta   90.00
_cell.angle_gamma   90.00
#
_symmetry.space_group_name_H-M   'P 1'
#
loop_
_entity.id
_entity.type
_entity.pdbx_description
1 polymer ?
#
loop_
_entity_poly.entity_id
_entity_poly.type
_entity_poly.pdbx_seq_one_letter_code
_entity_poly.pdbx_strand_id
1 'polypeptide(L)'
;MSIAVREDLILSQAVITAEVEAPFELINIAEWLKTLPTHEYRRCAPGDHKAAGYTVDDDGTPMSINVEMIGTGLVIQQYRYEVSEPHYCKMVSISDILTPAGWTTTQVIWELRMEQLNGNRCRYTNAVTSHPTEDFLKFIAANGQTFAEAAAARQDASGKHCRVETPLYAQSIARWATARAGH
;
A
#
# COMPACT_ATOMS: atom_id res chain seq x y z
N MET A 1 -9.44 19.92 11.69
CA MET A 1 -8.11 19.92 12.35
C MET A 1 -7.23 18.99 11.53
N SER A 2 -6.02 19.40 11.15
CA SER A 2 -5.10 18.50 10.47
C SER A 2 -4.53 17.49 11.47
N ILE A 3 -4.44 16.22 11.10
CA ILE A 3 -3.80 15.18 11.91
C ILE A 3 -2.28 15.41 11.86
N ALA A 4 -1.66 15.58 13.03
CA ALA A 4 -0.22 15.81 13.13
C ALA A 4 0.54 14.49 12.97
N VAL A 5 1.41 14.42 11.96
CA VAL A 5 2.29 13.28 11.67
C VAL A 5 3.68 13.53 12.26
N ARG A 6 4.28 12.52 12.83
CA ARG A 6 5.67 12.51 13.33
C ARG A 6 6.58 11.87 12.28
N GLU A 7 6.92 12.65 11.27
CA GLU A 7 7.78 12.22 10.15
C GLU A 7 9.22 11.91 10.58
N ASP A 8 9.63 12.41 11.74
CA ASP A 8 10.92 12.12 12.39
C ASP A 8 10.98 10.69 12.98
N LEU A 9 9.84 10.00 13.08
CA LEU A 9 9.73 8.63 13.58
C LEU A 9 9.27 7.67 12.47
N ILE A 10 9.96 6.56 12.31
CA ILE A 10 9.56 5.49 11.39
C ILE A 10 8.89 4.38 12.19
N LEU A 11 7.62 4.13 11.92
CA LEU A 11 6.86 3.04 12.54
C LEU A 11 7.14 1.70 11.86
N SER A 12 7.21 1.70 10.51
CA SER A 12 7.65 0.55 9.72
C SER A 12 8.12 1.00 8.33
N GLN A 13 9.01 0.20 7.73
CA GLN A 13 9.45 0.40 6.35
C GLN A 13 9.70 -0.96 5.68
N ALA A 14 9.19 -1.15 4.47
CA ALA A 14 9.44 -2.33 3.65
C ALA A 14 9.68 -1.92 2.21
N VAL A 15 10.67 -2.53 1.57
CA VAL A 15 10.94 -2.40 0.12
C VAL A 15 11.13 -3.82 -0.42
N ILE A 16 10.16 -4.28 -1.20
CA ILE A 16 10.15 -5.63 -1.77
C ILE A 16 10.08 -5.53 -3.28
N THR A 17 10.80 -6.39 -3.97
CA THR A 17 10.79 -6.44 -5.44
C THR A 17 10.29 -7.78 -5.94
N ALA A 18 9.67 -7.77 -7.12
CA ALA A 18 9.31 -8.96 -7.87
C ALA A 18 9.50 -8.73 -9.37
N GLU A 19 9.60 -9.81 -10.15
CA GLU A 19 9.63 -9.70 -11.61
C GLU A 19 8.21 -9.71 -12.16
N VAL A 20 7.99 -8.88 -13.21
CA VAL A 20 6.78 -8.83 -14.02
C VAL A 20 7.14 -9.31 -15.43
N GLU A 21 6.48 -10.35 -15.88
CA GLU A 21 6.66 -10.92 -17.22
C GLU A 21 5.67 -10.29 -18.22
N ALA A 22 5.97 -9.08 -18.64
CA ALA A 22 5.21 -8.33 -19.65
C ALA A 22 6.12 -7.29 -20.33
N PRO A 23 5.85 -6.90 -21.59
CA PRO A 23 6.50 -5.77 -22.23
C PRO A 23 6.32 -4.49 -21.43
N PHE A 24 7.42 -3.75 -21.23
CA PHE A 24 7.42 -2.54 -20.41
C PHE A 24 6.40 -1.50 -20.87
N GLU A 25 6.28 -1.33 -22.19
CA GLU A 25 5.36 -0.38 -22.83
C GLU A 25 3.87 -0.71 -22.64
N LEU A 26 3.54 -1.94 -22.26
CA LEU A 26 2.17 -2.36 -21.96
C LEU A 26 1.80 -2.18 -20.49
N ILE A 27 2.80 -1.93 -19.63
CA ILE A 27 2.59 -1.79 -18.20
C ILE A 27 2.18 -0.35 -17.88
N ASN A 28 1.06 -0.21 -17.19
CA ASN A 28 0.62 1.05 -16.60
C ASN A 28 0.11 0.79 -15.19
N ILE A 29 0.98 1.01 -14.18
CA ILE A 29 0.66 0.75 -12.76
C ILE A 29 -0.50 1.63 -12.29
N ALA A 30 -0.53 2.90 -12.73
CA ALA A 30 -1.58 3.83 -12.33
C ALA A 30 -2.96 3.35 -12.81
N GLU A 31 -3.07 2.92 -14.06
CA GLU A 31 -4.33 2.42 -14.60
C GLU A 31 -4.70 1.04 -14.04
N TRP A 32 -3.70 0.16 -13.82
CA TRP A 32 -3.93 -1.12 -13.14
C TRP A 32 -4.53 -0.88 -11.76
N LEU A 33 -3.97 0.03 -10.96
CA LEU A 33 -4.42 0.29 -9.60
C LEU A 33 -5.83 0.92 -9.58
N LYS A 34 -6.11 1.87 -10.49
CA LYS A 34 -7.45 2.47 -10.64
C LYS A 34 -8.53 1.45 -11.00
N THR A 35 -8.17 0.44 -11.78
CA THR A 35 -9.11 -0.56 -12.28
C THR A 35 -9.04 -1.87 -11.53
N LEU A 36 -8.26 -1.97 -10.44
CA LEU A 36 -8.07 -3.17 -9.64
C LEU A 36 -9.37 -3.55 -8.90
N PRO A 37 -10.08 -4.60 -9.30
CA PRO A 37 -11.31 -4.97 -8.65
C PRO A 37 -11.05 -5.70 -7.33
N THR A 38 -11.98 -5.57 -6.38
CA THR A 38 -11.86 -6.18 -5.04
C THR A 38 -11.50 -7.66 -5.07
N HIS A 39 -12.04 -8.44 -6.00
CA HIS A 39 -11.75 -9.88 -6.05
C HIS A 39 -10.29 -10.16 -6.44
N GLU A 40 -9.71 -9.36 -7.34
CA GLU A 40 -8.29 -9.47 -7.72
C GLU A 40 -7.38 -8.93 -6.61
N TYR A 41 -7.75 -7.81 -5.97
CA TYR A 41 -7.06 -7.30 -4.79
C TYR A 41 -6.96 -8.37 -3.70
N ARG A 42 -8.07 -9.05 -3.39
CA ARG A 42 -8.10 -10.15 -2.41
C ARG A 42 -7.22 -11.33 -2.77
N ARG A 43 -6.97 -11.58 -4.06
CA ARG A 43 -6.05 -12.63 -4.52
C ARG A 43 -4.58 -12.26 -4.30
N CYS A 44 -4.27 -10.97 -4.20
CA CYS A 44 -2.90 -10.49 -4.03
C CYS A 44 -2.36 -10.62 -2.60
N ALA A 45 -3.23 -10.69 -1.59
CA ALA A 45 -2.87 -11.10 -0.22
C ALA A 45 -4.04 -11.84 0.42
N PRO A 46 -4.21 -13.14 0.13
CA PRO A 46 -5.32 -13.92 0.66
C PRO A 46 -5.35 -13.92 2.19
N GLY A 47 -6.50 -13.60 2.76
CA GLY A 47 -6.68 -13.46 4.20
C GLY A 47 -6.46 -12.04 4.73
N ASP A 48 -5.54 -11.28 4.18
CA ASP A 48 -5.28 -9.90 4.59
C ASP A 48 -6.14 -8.90 3.83
N HIS A 49 -6.10 -8.89 2.50
CA HIS A 49 -6.88 -7.97 1.68
C HIS A 49 -8.39 -8.22 1.79
N LYS A 50 -9.16 -7.15 1.99
CA LYS A 50 -10.63 -7.19 2.18
C LYS A 50 -11.37 -6.53 1.02
N ALA A 51 -11.00 -5.28 0.68
CA ALA A 51 -11.64 -4.52 -0.37
C ALA A 51 -10.65 -3.50 -0.98
N ALA A 52 -10.84 -3.20 -2.26
CA ALA A 52 -10.19 -2.09 -2.94
C ALA A 52 -11.23 -1.30 -3.74
N GLY A 53 -10.93 -0.02 -3.94
CA GLY A 53 -11.76 0.88 -4.75
C GLY A 53 -10.95 2.08 -5.22
N TYR A 54 -11.54 2.82 -6.15
CA TYR A 54 -11.00 4.06 -6.67
C TYR A 54 -12.07 5.15 -6.57
N THR A 55 -11.65 6.34 -6.21
CA THR A 55 -12.51 7.53 -6.18
C THR A 55 -11.69 8.78 -6.51
N VAL A 56 -12.34 9.92 -6.49
CA VAL A 56 -11.73 11.24 -6.63
C VAL A 56 -12.19 12.07 -5.45
N ASP A 57 -11.27 12.78 -4.80
CA ASP A 57 -11.57 13.68 -3.69
C ASP A 57 -12.23 14.98 -4.18
N ASP A 58 -12.76 15.78 -3.26
CA ASP A 58 -13.49 17.04 -3.55
C ASP A 58 -12.65 18.05 -4.35
N ASP A 59 -11.33 18.02 -4.23
CA ASP A 59 -10.40 18.87 -4.98
C ASP A 59 -9.96 18.29 -6.33
N GLY A 60 -10.51 17.14 -6.73
CA GLY A 60 -10.16 16.45 -7.98
C GLY A 60 -8.96 15.51 -7.87
N THR A 61 -8.34 15.35 -6.69
CA THR A 61 -7.21 14.44 -6.50
C THR A 61 -7.67 12.97 -6.58
N PRO A 62 -7.06 12.15 -7.43
CA PRO A 62 -7.35 10.72 -7.46
C PRO A 62 -7.04 10.03 -6.14
N MET A 63 -7.85 9.03 -5.78
CA MET A 63 -7.69 8.26 -4.54
C MET A 63 -7.86 6.77 -4.78
N SER A 64 -6.98 5.97 -4.16
CA SER A 64 -7.17 4.53 -3.98
C SER A 64 -7.63 4.24 -2.56
N ILE A 65 -8.67 3.44 -2.42
CA ILE A 65 -9.20 3.01 -1.13
C ILE A 65 -8.87 1.54 -0.95
N ASN A 66 -8.12 1.22 0.09
CA ASN A 66 -7.75 -0.15 0.42
C ASN A 66 -8.19 -0.49 1.84
N VAL A 67 -8.74 -1.68 2.01
CA VAL A 67 -9.10 -2.23 3.32
C VAL A 67 -8.38 -3.56 3.50
N GLU A 68 -7.59 -3.68 4.56
CA GLU A 68 -6.75 -4.85 4.78
C GLU A 68 -6.46 -5.11 6.26
N MET A 69 -6.05 -6.33 6.58
CA MET A 69 -5.52 -6.68 7.89
C MET A 69 -3.99 -6.60 7.88
N ILE A 70 -3.41 -5.80 8.76
CA ILE A 70 -1.97 -5.80 9.00
C ILE A 70 -1.73 -6.23 10.45
N GLY A 71 -1.28 -7.47 10.61
CA GLY A 71 -1.24 -8.11 11.92
C GLY A 71 -2.66 -8.26 12.49
N THR A 72 -2.93 -7.66 13.66
CA THR A 72 -4.24 -7.69 14.32
C THR A 72 -5.10 -6.46 14.03
N GLY A 73 -4.59 -5.48 13.25
CA GLY A 73 -5.28 -4.24 12.93
C GLY A 73 -5.98 -4.29 11.57
N LEU A 74 -7.28 -3.94 11.54
CA LEU A 74 -7.97 -3.63 10.29
C LEU A 74 -7.58 -2.21 9.90
N VAL A 75 -6.96 -2.05 8.73
CA VAL A 75 -6.47 -0.78 8.20
C VAL A 75 -7.37 -0.34 7.05
N ILE A 76 -7.86 0.89 7.12
CA ILE A 76 -8.60 1.55 6.05
C ILE A 76 -7.71 2.66 5.52
N GLN A 77 -7.21 2.47 4.31
CA GLN A 77 -6.27 3.38 3.66
C GLN A 77 -7.01 4.22 2.62
N GLN A 78 -6.82 5.52 2.70
CA GLN A 78 -7.41 6.53 1.83
C GLN A 78 -6.25 7.23 1.10
N TYR A 79 -5.65 6.51 0.17
CA TYR A 79 -4.46 6.95 -0.55
C TYR A 79 -4.76 8.06 -1.55
N ARG A 80 -4.25 9.25 -1.30
CA ARG A 80 -4.23 10.35 -2.27
C ARG A 80 -2.99 10.23 -3.15
N TYR A 81 -3.15 10.34 -4.45
CA TYR A 81 -2.02 10.28 -5.37
C TYR A 81 -1.24 11.60 -5.35
N GLU A 82 0.06 11.53 -5.04
CA GLU A 82 1.03 12.60 -5.28
C GLU A 82 1.65 12.47 -6.67
N VAL A 83 1.89 11.22 -7.13
CA VAL A 83 2.35 10.89 -8.47
C VAL A 83 1.51 9.74 -9.03
N SER A 84 1.05 9.90 -10.27
CA SER A 84 0.23 8.92 -10.99
C SER A 84 0.73 8.78 -12.43
N GLU A 85 1.86 8.10 -12.60
CA GLU A 85 2.51 7.86 -13.88
C GLU A 85 2.44 6.37 -14.26
N PRO A 86 2.58 6.01 -15.55
CA PRO A 86 2.51 4.61 -15.98
C PRO A 86 3.47 3.67 -15.25
N HIS A 87 4.66 4.15 -14.89
CA HIS A 87 5.71 3.33 -14.29
C HIS A 87 6.12 3.79 -12.89
N TYR A 88 5.42 4.78 -12.34
CA TYR A 88 5.65 5.26 -10.98
C TYR A 88 4.37 5.83 -10.38
N CYS A 89 3.99 5.31 -9.24
CA CYS A 89 2.95 5.88 -8.39
C CYS A 89 3.49 6.18 -7.01
N LYS A 90 3.15 7.33 -6.47
CA LYS A 90 3.36 7.66 -5.07
C LYS A 90 2.05 8.15 -4.47
N MET A 91 1.67 7.54 -3.38
CA MET A 91 0.39 7.80 -2.70
C MET A 91 0.62 7.94 -1.21
N VAL A 92 -0.16 8.82 -0.59
CA VAL A 92 -0.10 9.08 0.86
C VAL A 92 -1.49 8.93 1.45
N SER A 93 -1.57 8.21 2.56
CA SER A 93 -2.80 8.03 3.33
C SER A 93 -2.59 8.38 4.79
N ILE A 94 -3.52 9.12 5.39
CA ILE A 94 -3.76 9.02 6.82
C ILE A 94 -4.75 7.87 6.98
N SER A 95 -4.25 6.75 7.45
CA SER A 95 -4.99 5.49 7.51
C SER A 95 -5.65 5.32 8.87
N ASP A 96 -6.94 4.97 8.87
CA ASP A 96 -7.65 4.56 10.08
C ASP A 96 -7.32 3.12 10.42
N ILE A 97 -7.05 2.83 11.67
CA ILE A 97 -6.71 1.49 12.15
C ILE A 97 -7.63 1.10 13.30
N LEU A 98 -8.40 0.04 13.10
CA LEU A 98 -9.16 -0.61 14.16
C LEU A 98 -8.36 -1.77 14.73
N THR A 99 -7.97 -1.66 15.99
CA THR A 99 -7.29 -2.72 16.76
C THR A 99 -8.25 -3.28 17.81
N PRO A 100 -7.90 -4.40 18.48
CA PRO A 100 -8.67 -4.87 19.63
C PRO A 100 -8.80 -3.85 20.78
N ALA A 101 -7.86 -2.89 20.88
CA ALA A 101 -7.88 -1.82 21.88
C ALA A 101 -8.64 -0.56 21.45
N GLY A 102 -9.08 -0.47 20.19
CA GLY A 102 -9.83 0.66 19.64
C GLY A 102 -9.22 1.26 18.38
N TRP A 103 -9.70 2.45 18.02
CA TRP A 103 -9.30 3.18 16.82
C TRP A 103 -8.06 4.04 17.07
N THR A 104 -7.22 4.11 16.04
CA THR A 104 -6.08 5.04 15.95
C THR A 104 -5.78 5.35 14.49
N THR A 105 -4.77 6.21 14.23
CA THR A 105 -4.38 6.57 12.85
C THR A 105 -2.87 6.51 12.66
N THR A 106 -2.42 6.18 11.44
CA THR A 106 -1.02 6.33 11.02
C THR A 106 -0.95 6.94 9.63
N GLN A 107 0.15 7.60 9.30
CA GLN A 107 0.43 7.90 7.90
C GLN A 107 1.08 6.70 7.23
N VAL A 108 0.67 6.42 6.00
CA VAL A 108 1.33 5.44 5.13
C VAL A 108 1.67 6.11 3.81
N ILE A 109 2.92 5.99 3.39
CA ILE A 109 3.43 6.37 2.08
C ILE A 109 3.63 5.07 1.30
N TRP A 110 2.98 4.95 0.16
CA TRP A 110 3.06 3.80 -0.72
C TRP A 110 3.61 4.20 -2.08
N GLU A 111 4.74 3.61 -2.46
CA GLU A 111 5.42 3.87 -3.72
C GLU A 111 5.52 2.59 -4.54
N LEU A 112 5.06 2.66 -5.78
CA LEU A 112 5.11 1.58 -6.76
C LEU A 112 5.96 2.02 -7.93
N ARG A 113 6.96 1.23 -8.29
CA ARG A 113 7.87 1.54 -9.41
C ARG A 113 8.03 0.34 -10.33
N MET A 114 8.09 0.61 -11.63
CA MET A 114 8.41 -0.36 -12.65
C MET A 114 9.67 0.05 -13.39
N GLU A 115 10.61 -0.87 -13.53
CA GLU A 115 11.86 -0.68 -14.26
C GLU A 115 12.03 -1.78 -15.31
N GLN A 116 12.36 -1.42 -16.54
CA GLN A 116 12.67 -2.40 -17.57
C GLN A 116 14.00 -3.11 -17.25
N LEU A 117 14.00 -4.44 -17.32
CA LEU A 117 15.22 -5.25 -17.20
C LEU A 117 15.76 -5.63 -18.57
N ASN A 118 15.12 -6.61 -19.21
CA ASN A 118 15.47 -7.05 -20.57
C ASN A 118 14.28 -7.77 -21.22
N GLY A 119 14.13 -7.65 -22.54
CA GLY A 119 13.01 -8.26 -23.26
C GLY A 119 11.67 -7.91 -22.62
N ASN A 120 10.89 -8.94 -22.31
CA ASN A 120 9.56 -8.82 -21.68
C ASN A 120 9.63 -8.96 -20.14
N ARG A 121 10.76 -8.66 -19.52
CA ARG A 121 10.89 -8.71 -18.05
C ARG A 121 11.12 -7.34 -17.46
N CYS A 122 10.37 -7.03 -16.42
CA CYS A 122 10.47 -5.80 -15.68
C CYS A 122 10.64 -6.09 -14.18
N ARG A 123 11.24 -5.15 -13.44
CA ARG A 123 11.28 -5.17 -11.97
C ARG A 123 10.16 -4.30 -11.45
N TYR A 124 9.30 -4.89 -10.66
CA TYR A 124 8.33 -4.20 -9.85
C TYR A 124 8.90 -3.99 -8.45
N THR A 125 8.87 -2.76 -7.97
CA THR A 125 9.23 -2.39 -6.60
C THR A 125 7.98 -1.91 -5.87
N ASN A 126 7.72 -2.52 -4.72
CA ASN A 126 6.69 -2.13 -3.77
C ASN A 126 7.39 -1.60 -2.52
N ALA A 127 7.27 -0.31 -2.26
CA ALA A 127 7.86 0.35 -1.11
C ALA A 127 6.77 0.98 -0.24
N VAL A 128 6.77 0.64 1.04
CA VAL A 128 5.81 1.14 2.03
C VAL A 128 6.56 1.71 3.21
N THR A 129 6.29 2.96 3.56
CA THR A 129 6.79 3.60 4.78
C THR A 129 5.63 4.07 5.61
N SER A 130 5.65 3.81 6.91
CA SER A 130 4.63 4.26 7.85
C SER A 130 5.23 5.12 8.94
N HIS A 131 4.56 6.25 9.21
CA HIS A 131 4.88 7.18 10.29
C HIS A 131 3.74 7.21 11.32
N PRO A 132 4.05 7.34 12.62
CA PRO A 132 3.01 7.50 13.62
C PRO A 132 2.39 8.90 13.53
N THR A 133 1.11 9.01 13.85
CA THR A 133 0.48 10.27 14.18
C THR A 133 0.63 10.56 15.67
N GLU A 134 0.39 11.80 16.09
CA GLU A 134 0.31 12.14 17.52
C GLU A 134 -0.79 11.33 18.22
N ASP A 135 -1.88 11.03 17.51
CA ASP A 135 -2.96 10.22 18.07
C ASP A 135 -2.55 8.75 18.23
N PHE A 136 -1.75 8.22 17.32
CA PHE A 136 -1.15 6.88 17.50
C PHE A 136 -0.24 6.83 18.73
N LEU A 137 0.60 7.84 18.94
CA LEU A 137 1.52 7.88 20.08
C LEU A 137 0.75 7.95 21.42
N LYS A 138 -0.31 8.75 21.48
CA LYS A 138 -1.21 8.80 22.64
C LYS A 138 -1.92 7.45 22.87
N PHE A 139 -2.38 6.84 21.77
CA PHE A 139 -3.08 5.55 21.82
C PHE A 139 -2.20 4.44 22.39
N ILE A 140 -0.96 4.26 21.90
CA ILE A 140 -0.06 3.23 22.42
C ILE A 140 0.32 3.49 23.87
N ALA A 141 0.59 4.76 24.25
CA ALA A 141 0.89 5.13 25.64
C ALA A 141 -0.27 4.82 26.59
N ALA A 142 -1.52 5.12 26.18
CA ALA A 142 -2.70 4.80 26.96
C ALA A 142 -2.92 3.28 27.15
N ASN A 143 -2.37 2.46 26.24
CA ASN A 143 -2.41 1.01 26.32
C ASN A 143 -1.14 0.39 26.94
N GLY A 144 -0.28 1.20 27.54
CA GLY A 144 0.93 0.75 28.23
C GLY A 144 2.03 0.24 27.29
N GLN A 145 2.00 0.61 26.02
CA GLN A 145 2.97 0.18 25.01
C GLN A 145 3.95 1.32 24.70
N THR A 146 5.24 0.98 24.57
CA THR A 146 6.26 1.91 24.11
C THR A 146 6.25 2.02 22.58
N PHE A 147 6.79 3.12 22.04
CA PHE A 147 6.94 3.27 20.59
C PHE A 147 7.83 2.17 19.98
N ALA A 148 8.90 1.78 20.66
CA ALA A 148 9.80 0.73 20.18
C ALA A 148 9.08 -0.63 20.03
N GLU A 149 8.23 -1.00 20.98
CA GLU A 149 7.42 -2.23 20.90
C GLU A 149 6.39 -2.15 19.76
N ALA A 150 5.70 -1.01 19.64
CA ALA A 150 4.73 -0.79 18.56
C ALA A 150 5.39 -0.83 17.18
N ALA A 151 6.55 -0.18 17.03
CA ALA A 151 7.32 -0.16 15.79
C ALA A 151 7.83 -1.57 15.42
N ALA A 152 8.35 -2.33 16.40
CA ALA A 152 8.79 -3.71 16.16
C ALA A 152 7.63 -4.61 15.69
N ALA A 153 6.47 -4.52 16.34
CA ALA A 153 5.28 -5.28 15.97
C ALA A 153 4.75 -4.88 14.57
N ARG A 154 4.70 -3.58 14.28
CA ARG A 154 4.26 -3.08 12.97
C ARG A 154 5.24 -3.45 11.87
N GLN A 155 6.55 -3.36 12.12
CA GLN A 155 7.60 -3.75 11.18
C GLN A 155 7.50 -5.23 10.79
N ASP A 156 7.29 -6.11 11.77
CA ASP A 156 7.11 -7.54 11.51
C ASP A 156 5.85 -7.82 10.68
N ALA A 157 4.72 -7.25 11.09
CA ALA A 157 3.44 -7.46 10.41
C ALA A 157 3.44 -6.90 8.97
N SER A 158 3.87 -5.65 8.79
CA SER A 158 3.95 -4.99 7.48
C SER A 158 4.96 -5.68 6.57
N GLY A 159 6.12 -6.06 7.10
CA GLY A 159 7.14 -6.77 6.31
C GLY A 159 6.69 -8.17 5.86
N LYS A 160 5.92 -8.89 6.68
CA LYS A 160 5.31 -10.18 6.29
C LYS A 160 4.27 -9.99 5.19
N HIS A 161 3.39 -9.01 5.36
CA HIS A 161 2.36 -8.66 4.40
C HIS A 161 2.95 -8.30 3.04
N CYS A 162 3.90 -7.35 2.98
CA CYS A 162 4.54 -6.92 1.73
C CYS A 162 5.27 -8.06 0.99
N ARG A 163 5.87 -9.00 1.73
CA ARG A 163 6.50 -10.18 1.11
C ARG A 163 5.50 -11.11 0.43
N VAL A 164 4.28 -11.19 0.92
CA VAL A 164 3.21 -11.99 0.31
C VAL A 164 2.58 -11.27 -0.88
N GLU A 165 2.21 -10.00 -0.71
CA GLU A 165 1.47 -9.26 -1.74
C GLU A 165 2.31 -8.90 -2.96
N THR A 166 3.59 -8.53 -2.78
CA THR A 166 4.42 -8.01 -3.88
C THR A 166 4.53 -8.95 -5.08
N PRO A 167 4.86 -10.25 -4.92
CA PRO A 167 4.89 -11.18 -6.05
C PRO A 167 3.50 -11.41 -6.67
N LEU A 168 2.44 -11.35 -5.88
CA LEU A 168 1.07 -11.52 -6.37
C LEU A 168 0.57 -10.28 -7.11
N TYR A 169 0.96 -9.08 -6.68
CA TYR A 169 0.75 -7.85 -7.45
C TYR A 169 1.50 -7.90 -8.79
N ALA A 170 2.77 -8.33 -8.79
CA ALA A 170 3.53 -8.48 -10.03
C ALA A 170 2.82 -9.39 -11.04
N GLN A 171 2.28 -10.53 -10.60
CA GLN A 171 1.47 -11.42 -11.43
C GLN A 171 0.18 -10.77 -11.90
N SER A 172 -0.50 -10.01 -11.06
CA SER A 172 -1.73 -9.28 -11.40
C SER A 172 -1.46 -8.23 -12.46
N ILE A 173 -0.38 -7.45 -12.31
CA ILE A 173 0.06 -6.43 -13.27
C ILE A 173 0.37 -7.10 -14.63
N ALA A 174 1.08 -8.24 -14.64
CA ALA A 174 1.40 -8.95 -15.87
C ALA A 174 0.12 -9.41 -16.61
N ARG A 175 -0.84 -10.00 -15.90
CA ARG A 175 -2.14 -10.39 -16.49
C ARG A 175 -2.90 -9.20 -17.04
N TRP A 176 -2.94 -8.10 -16.30
CA TRP A 176 -3.62 -6.87 -16.72
C TRP A 176 -2.99 -6.28 -18.00
N ALA A 177 -1.66 -6.20 -18.05
CA ALA A 177 -0.92 -5.67 -19.20
C ALA A 177 -1.14 -6.51 -20.46
N THR A 178 -1.04 -7.84 -20.35
CA THR A 178 -1.19 -8.76 -21.49
C THR A 178 -2.64 -8.86 -21.99
N ALA A 179 -3.63 -8.76 -21.13
CA ALA A 179 -5.04 -8.77 -21.55
C ALA A 179 -5.41 -7.58 -22.44
N ARG A 180 -4.76 -6.44 -22.29
CA ARG A 180 -5.00 -5.22 -23.08
C ARG A 180 -4.26 -5.19 -24.42
N ALA A 181 -3.23 -6.02 -24.60
CA ALA A 181 -2.52 -6.15 -25.87
C ALA A 181 -3.31 -6.93 -26.94
N GLY A 182 -4.37 -7.62 -26.56
CA GLY A 182 -5.21 -8.42 -27.46
C GLY A 182 -6.44 -7.69 -28.00
N HIS A 183 -6.56 -6.42 -27.71
CA HIS A 183 -7.66 -5.54 -28.18
C HIS A 183 -7.11 -4.32 -28.89
#